data_dc2bed4222712ad39fc180432ad597de
#
_entry.id   dc2bed4222712ad39fc180432ad597de
#
_cell.length_a   1.000
_cell.length_b   1.000
_cell.length_c   1.000
_cell.angle_alpha   90.00
_cell.angle_beta   90.00
_cell.angle_gamma   90.00
#
_symmetry.space_group_name_H-M   'P 1'
#
loop_
_entity.id
_entity.type
_entity.pdbx_description
1 polymer ?
#
loop_
_entity_poly.entity_id
_entity_poly.type
_entity_poly.pdbx_seq_one_letter_code
_entity_poly.pdbx_strand_id
1 'polypeptide(L)'
;FCAKGKNSGDGFLLGSFAKEFGLNVTIVTCSPSKEIKGVSSKAFKEMKESKARIISINSIEKLKVSRKAVIVDALIGTGIKGNLRKNIKDSILALNRLGTKLPVVSLDIASGVNPDTGEVEDICVYADITTTFVAQKRGCFTSIGKKVSGEVMYSDLEIPKQLFTKVTSTSSIINFEENLDKVVYREQDAHKGNFGHVLVVGGDRGLGGAGLLASKA
;
A
#
# COMPACT_ATOMS: atom_id res chain seq x y z
N PHE A 1 7.73 -11.72 -3.58
CA PHE A 1 8.31 -11.88 -2.24
C PHE A 1 7.22 -12.18 -1.23
N CYS A 2 7.34 -13.26 -0.47
CA CYS A 2 6.34 -13.74 0.47
C CYS A 2 6.98 -14.11 1.81
N ALA A 3 6.20 -13.96 2.90
CA ALA A 3 6.55 -14.42 4.24
C ALA A 3 5.59 -15.54 4.68
N LYS A 4 4.90 -15.38 5.84
CA LYS A 4 4.00 -16.40 6.38
C LYS A 4 2.58 -15.89 6.71
N GLY A 5 2.34 -14.58 6.55
CA GLY A 5 1.08 -13.92 6.90
C GLY A 5 0.00 -14.07 5.82
N LYS A 6 -1.17 -13.47 6.08
CA LYS A 6 -2.32 -13.49 5.14
C LYS A 6 -1.95 -12.85 3.78
N ASN A 7 -1.29 -11.71 3.78
CA ASN A 7 -0.82 -11.04 2.57
C ASN A 7 0.07 -11.95 1.70
N SER A 8 0.92 -12.78 2.35
CA SER A 8 1.70 -13.78 1.62
C SER A 8 0.83 -14.91 1.06
N GLY A 9 -0.33 -15.19 1.64
CA GLY A 9 -1.34 -16.07 1.07
C GLY A 9 -1.82 -15.56 -0.29
N ASP A 10 -2.13 -14.26 -0.37
CA ASP A 10 -2.54 -13.59 -1.61
C ASP A 10 -1.40 -13.63 -2.64
N GLY A 11 -0.16 -13.41 -2.20
CA GLY A 11 1.03 -13.54 -3.05
C GLY A 11 1.26 -14.96 -3.58
N PHE A 12 0.96 -16.00 -2.79
CA PHE A 12 1.05 -17.40 -3.25
C PHE A 12 -0.03 -17.71 -4.29
N LEU A 13 -1.28 -17.27 -4.08
CA LEU A 13 -2.36 -17.44 -5.05
C LEU A 13 -2.05 -16.68 -6.35
N LEU A 14 -1.61 -15.45 -6.26
CA LEU A 14 -1.18 -14.68 -7.44
C LEU A 14 -0.09 -15.42 -8.21
N GLY A 15 0.88 -16.01 -7.50
CA GLY A 15 1.93 -16.80 -8.11
C GLY A 15 1.41 -18.05 -8.84
N SER A 16 0.40 -18.72 -8.27
CA SER A 16 -0.29 -19.86 -8.89
C SER A 16 -0.99 -19.43 -10.17
N PHE A 17 -1.85 -18.43 -10.11
CA PHE A 17 -2.58 -17.90 -11.28
C PHE A 17 -1.63 -17.41 -12.37
N ALA A 18 -0.61 -16.63 -12.02
CA ALA A 18 0.38 -16.16 -13.00
C ALA A 18 1.06 -17.33 -13.72
N LYS A 19 1.31 -18.44 -13.01
CA LYS A 19 1.87 -19.65 -13.60
C LYS A 19 0.89 -20.34 -14.56
N GLU A 20 -0.40 -20.39 -14.22
CA GLU A 20 -1.47 -20.90 -15.08
C GLU A 20 -1.62 -20.08 -16.37
N PHE A 21 -1.42 -18.76 -16.27
CA PHE A 21 -1.34 -17.87 -17.43
C PHE A 21 -0.04 -17.98 -18.24
N GLY A 22 0.81 -18.96 -17.95
CA GLY A 22 2.05 -19.24 -18.70
C GLY A 22 3.22 -18.32 -18.35
N LEU A 23 3.12 -17.50 -17.30
CA LEU A 23 4.21 -16.64 -16.88
C LEU A 23 5.32 -17.42 -16.16
N ASN A 24 6.55 -16.91 -16.24
CA ASN A 24 7.67 -17.47 -15.50
C ASN A 24 7.69 -16.89 -14.08
N VAL A 25 7.27 -17.69 -13.11
CA VAL A 25 7.10 -17.28 -11.72
C VAL A 25 8.21 -17.84 -10.83
N THR A 26 8.77 -16.95 -10.00
CA THR A 26 9.68 -17.35 -8.89
C THR A 26 9.16 -16.75 -7.59
N ILE A 27 8.84 -17.59 -6.64
CA ILE A 27 8.48 -17.19 -5.27
C ILE A 27 9.75 -17.08 -4.44
N VAL A 28 10.01 -15.88 -3.93
CA VAL A 28 11.08 -15.63 -2.95
C VAL A 28 10.45 -15.64 -1.57
N THR A 29 10.77 -16.61 -0.72
CA THR A 29 10.22 -16.69 0.64
C THR A 29 11.29 -16.42 1.69
N CYS A 30 10.92 -15.63 2.70
CA CYS A 30 11.75 -15.38 3.88
C CYS A 30 11.34 -16.21 5.11
N SER A 31 10.34 -17.08 4.97
CA SER A 31 9.84 -17.93 6.05
C SER A 31 9.95 -19.41 5.68
N PRO A 32 10.36 -20.27 6.63
CA PRO A 32 10.31 -21.72 6.43
C PRO A 32 8.88 -22.19 6.17
N SER A 33 8.70 -23.16 5.27
CA SER A 33 7.38 -23.71 4.90
C SER A 33 6.56 -24.19 6.11
N LYS A 34 7.21 -24.74 7.14
CA LYS A 34 6.57 -25.18 8.38
C LYS A 34 5.93 -24.07 9.21
N GLU A 35 6.33 -22.81 8.98
CA GLU A 35 5.78 -21.65 9.66
C GLU A 35 4.59 -21.05 8.95
N ILE A 36 4.32 -21.43 7.70
CA ILE A 36 3.17 -21.00 6.91
C ILE A 36 1.96 -21.80 7.39
N LYS A 37 1.00 -21.14 8.03
CA LYS A 37 -0.15 -21.78 8.68
C LYS A 37 -1.48 -21.14 8.25
N GLY A 38 -2.60 -21.80 8.59
CA GLY A 38 -3.95 -21.30 8.36
C GLY A 38 -4.26 -21.14 6.87
N VAL A 39 -4.93 -20.07 6.51
CA VAL A 39 -5.36 -19.80 5.13
C VAL A 39 -4.16 -19.75 4.16
N SER A 40 -3.07 -19.13 4.58
CA SER A 40 -1.85 -19.03 3.75
C SER A 40 -1.20 -20.39 3.46
N SER A 41 -1.42 -21.42 4.29
CA SER A 41 -0.89 -22.75 4.01
C SER A 41 -1.62 -23.46 2.87
N LYS A 42 -2.92 -23.19 2.69
CA LYS A 42 -3.70 -23.69 1.54
C LYS A 42 -3.19 -23.05 0.25
N ALA A 43 -3.07 -21.72 0.23
CA ALA A 43 -2.52 -20.97 -0.90
C ALA A 43 -1.09 -21.42 -1.25
N PHE A 44 -0.27 -21.68 -0.23
CA PHE A 44 1.09 -22.17 -0.43
C PHE A 44 1.13 -23.58 -1.04
N LYS A 45 0.20 -24.46 -0.65
CA LYS A 45 0.07 -25.81 -1.24
C LYS A 45 -0.33 -25.72 -2.71
N GLU A 46 -1.34 -24.95 -3.03
CA GLU A 46 -1.83 -24.71 -4.39
C GLU A 46 -0.70 -24.13 -5.28
N MET A 47 0.02 -23.13 -4.78
CA MET A 47 1.17 -22.57 -5.48
C MET A 47 2.26 -23.62 -5.74
N LYS A 48 2.52 -24.55 -4.82
CA LYS A 48 3.45 -25.68 -5.06
C LYS A 48 2.98 -26.62 -6.17
N GLU A 49 1.69 -26.88 -6.23
CA GLU A 49 1.07 -27.73 -7.25
C GLU A 49 1.21 -27.09 -8.65
N SER A 50 1.22 -25.76 -8.75
CA SER A 50 1.46 -25.03 -10.01
C SER A 50 2.89 -25.19 -10.55
N LYS A 51 3.81 -25.81 -9.80
CA LYS A 51 5.23 -25.98 -10.13
C LYS A 51 5.99 -24.66 -10.30
N ALA A 52 5.54 -23.58 -9.66
CA ALA A 52 6.30 -22.35 -9.59
C ALA A 52 7.63 -22.58 -8.85
N ARG A 53 8.68 -21.92 -9.31
CA ARG A 53 10.00 -21.99 -8.65
C ARG A 53 9.95 -21.32 -7.29
N ILE A 54 10.42 -21.99 -6.25
CA ILE A 54 10.52 -21.42 -4.90
C ILE A 54 12.00 -21.32 -4.51
N ILE A 55 12.40 -20.17 -4.01
CA ILE A 55 13.73 -19.93 -3.45
C ILE A 55 13.63 -19.27 -2.08
N SER A 56 14.63 -19.53 -1.24
CA SER A 56 14.80 -18.79 0.01
C SER A 56 15.39 -17.40 -0.26
N ILE A 57 15.04 -16.41 0.56
CA ILE A 57 15.68 -15.09 0.55
C ILE A 57 17.20 -15.18 0.67
N ASN A 58 17.71 -16.14 1.43
CA ASN A 58 19.15 -16.36 1.57
C ASN A 58 19.86 -16.75 0.27
N SER A 59 19.10 -17.11 -0.76
CA SER A 59 19.63 -17.46 -2.08
C SER A 59 19.36 -16.41 -3.14
N ILE A 60 18.87 -15.22 -2.73
CA ILE A 60 18.44 -14.15 -3.65
C ILE A 60 19.57 -13.67 -4.57
N GLU A 61 20.80 -13.64 -4.07
CA GLU A 61 21.98 -13.23 -4.84
C GLU A 61 22.26 -14.11 -6.06
N LYS A 62 21.81 -15.38 -6.02
CA LYS A 62 21.95 -16.34 -7.13
C LYS A 62 20.80 -16.23 -8.14
N LEU A 63 19.79 -15.40 -7.87
CA LEU A 63 18.65 -15.26 -8.75
C LEU A 63 18.99 -14.35 -9.93
N LYS A 64 18.99 -14.92 -11.13
CA LYS A 64 19.01 -14.14 -12.36
C LYS A 64 17.62 -13.66 -12.67
N VAL A 65 17.40 -12.36 -12.63
CA VAL A 65 16.10 -11.71 -12.89
C VAL A 65 16.09 -11.13 -14.30
N SER A 66 15.02 -11.39 -15.05
CA SER A 66 14.82 -10.81 -16.38
C SER A 66 14.60 -9.30 -16.27
N ARG A 67 15.07 -8.51 -17.24
CA ARG A 67 14.77 -7.08 -17.34
C ARG A 67 13.28 -6.78 -17.60
N LYS A 68 12.50 -7.78 -17.98
CA LYS A 68 11.04 -7.70 -18.19
C LYS A 68 10.25 -8.22 -16.99
N ALA A 69 10.90 -8.53 -15.87
CA ALA A 69 10.22 -9.02 -14.69
C ALA A 69 9.49 -7.89 -13.96
N VAL A 70 8.44 -8.27 -13.26
CA VAL A 70 7.73 -7.44 -12.27
C VAL A 70 7.99 -8.06 -10.91
N ILE A 71 8.27 -7.23 -9.93
CA ILE A 71 8.45 -7.65 -8.53
C ILE A 71 7.12 -7.48 -7.82
N VAL A 72 6.69 -8.51 -7.11
CA VAL A 72 5.50 -8.43 -6.26
C VAL A 72 5.92 -8.49 -4.80
N ASP A 73 5.52 -7.47 -4.04
CA ASP A 73 5.62 -7.43 -2.58
C ASP A 73 4.34 -7.99 -1.96
N ALA A 74 4.46 -9.13 -1.32
CA ALA A 74 3.42 -9.79 -0.53
C ALA A 74 3.98 -10.24 0.82
N LEU A 75 4.90 -9.46 1.42
CA LEU A 75 5.55 -9.81 2.67
C LEU A 75 4.63 -9.59 3.87
N ILE A 76 4.16 -8.36 4.06
CA ILE A 76 3.30 -7.95 5.18
C ILE A 76 2.21 -7.01 4.67
N GLY A 77 0.96 -7.27 5.01
CA GLY A 77 -0.17 -6.35 4.83
C GLY A 77 -0.49 -5.60 6.12
N THR A 78 -1.78 -5.41 6.41
CA THR A 78 -2.29 -4.66 7.56
C THR A 78 -1.93 -5.27 8.93
N GLY A 79 -1.33 -6.43 8.98
CA GLY A 79 -0.94 -7.12 10.22
C GLY A 79 0.41 -6.69 10.82
N ILE A 80 0.97 -5.56 10.39
CA ILE A 80 2.23 -5.03 10.96
C ILE A 80 2.03 -4.65 12.43
N LYS A 81 2.94 -5.12 13.30
CA LYS A 81 2.97 -4.77 14.71
C LYS A 81 4.42 -4.66 15.18
N GLY A 82 4.79 -3.48 15.64
CA GLY A 82 6.13 -3.19 16.15
C GLY A 82 7.25 -3.44 15.15
N ASN A 83 8.46 -3.62 15.64
CA ASN A 83 9.66 -3.77 14.83
C ASN A 83 9.63 -4.98 13.91
N LEU A 84 10.06 -4.79 12.68
CA LEU A 84 10.17 -5.84 11.69
C LEU A 84 11.25 -6.87 12.07
N ARG A 85 10.95 -8.16 11.85
CA ARG A 85 11.93 -9.23 12.04
C ARG A 85 13.04 -9.13 10.99
N LYS A 86 14.24 -9.58 11.35
CA LYS A 86 15.44 -9.53 10.49
C LYS A 86 15.18 -10.08 9.08
N ASN A 87 14.58 -11.26 8.97
CA ASN A 87 14.31 -11.88 7.68
C ASN A 87 13.36 -11.07 6.78
N ILE A 88 12.44 -10.31 7.37
CA ILE A 88 11.55 -9.38 6.65
C ILE A 88 12.35 -8.16 6.18
N LYS A 89 13.17 -7.58 7.06
CA LYS A 89 14.06 -6.45 6.70
C LYS A 89 14.98 -6.82 5.56
N ASP A 90 15.65 -7.97 5.64
CA ASP A 90 16.54 -8.47 4.59
C ASP A 90 15.77 -8.65 3.25
N SER A 91 14.51 -9.09 3.31
CA SER A 91 13.64 -9.22 2.13
C SER A 91 13.25 -7.87 1.53
N ILE A 92 12.90 -6.89 2.35
CA ILE A 92 12.59 -5.53 1.90
C ILE A 92 13.82 -4.90 1.24
N LEU A 93 15.00 -5.02 1.86
CA LEU A 93 16.25 -4.51 1.30
C LEU A 93 16.56 -5.13 -0.07
N ALA A 94 16.44 -6.45 -0.19
CA ALA A 94 16.67 -7.16 -1.44
C ALA A 94 15.64 -6.75 -2.52
N LEU A 95 14.37 -6.62 -2.13
CA LEU A 95 13.30 -6.18 -3.01
C LEU A 95 13.55 -4.76 -3.52
N ASN A 96 13.82 -3.81 -2.63
CA ASN A 96 14.09 -2.41 -3.00
C ASN A 96 15.32 -2.30 -3.92
N ARG A 97 16.38 -3.10 -3.68
CA ARG A 97 17.55 -3.15 -4.56
C ARG A 97 17.18 -3.62 -5.98
N LEU A 98 16.31 -4.61 -6.11
CA LEU A 98 15.81 -5.03 -7.42
C LEU A 98 14.87 -3.99 -8.03
N GLY A 99 14.05 -3.34 -7.22
CA GLY A 99 13.11 -2.28 -7.59
C GLY A 99 13.76 -1.04 -8.19
N THR A 100 15.07 -0.83 -7.98
CA THR A 100 15.78 0.26 -8.71
C THR A 100 15.80 0.08 -10.22
N LYS A 101 15.47 -1.11 -10.73
CA LYS A 101 15.56 -1.47 -12.15
C LYS A 101 14.31 -2.15 -12.70
N LEU A 102 13.39 -2.52 -11.84
CA LEU A 102 12.20 -3.32 -12.17
C LEU A 102 10.98 -2.74 -11.46
N PRO A 103 9.81 -2.75 -12.12
CA PRO A 103 8.59 -2.29 -11.46
C PRO A 103 8.24 -3.15 -10.26
N VAL A 104 7.74 -2.49 -9.21
CA VAL A 104 7.34 -3.09 -7.93
C VAL A 104 5.85 -2.87 -7.71
N VAL A 105 5.14 -3.97 -7.50
CA VAL A 105 3.71 -3.97 -7.14
C VAL A 105 3.55 -4.50 -5.71
N SER A 106 3.00 -3.71 -4.81
CA SER A 106 2.67 -4.14 -3.45
C SER A 106 1.22 -4.61 -3.37
N LEU A 107 1.00 -5.74 -2.72
CA LEU A 107 -0.34 -6.24 -2.41
C LEU A 107 -0.80 -5.68 -1.07
N ASP A 108 -2.00 -5.14 -1.05
CA ASP A 108 -2.72 -4.56 0.07
C ASP A 108 -2.12 -3.24 0.59
N ILE A 109 -0.86 -3.21 0.92
CA ILE A 109 -0.08 -2.04 1.34
C ILE A 109 1.41 -2.33 1.15
N ALA A 110 2.21 -1.32 0.89
CA ALA A 110 3.67 -1.48 0.83
C ALA A 110 4.20 -2.01 2.17
N SER A 111 4.88 -3.15 2.12
CA SER A 111 5.35 -3.83 3.34
C SER A 111 6.25 -2.93 4.17
N GLY A 112 5.93 -2.78 5.45
CA GLY A 112 6.63 -1.89 6.38
C GLY A 112 5.89 -0.58 6.67
N VAL A 113 4.86 -0.23 5.91
CA VAL A 113 4.01 0.94 6.14
C VAL A 113 2.90 0.60 7.13
N ASN A 114 2.66 1.46 8.10
CA ASN A 114 1.52 1.36 9.01
C ASN A 114 0.22 1.67 8.25
N PRO A 115 -0.77 0.77 8.24
CA PRO A 115 -1.99 0.92 7.45
C PRO A 115 -2.89 2.08 7.91
N ASP A 116 -2.79 2.49 9.16
CA ASP A 116 -3.63 3.52 9.75
C ASP A 116 -2.99 4.91 9.71
N THR A 117 -1.67 5.01 9.84
CA THR A 117 -0.95 6.30 9.95
C THR A 117 -0.09 6.64 8.75
N GLY A 118 0.31 5.64 7.96
CA GLY A 118 1.28 5.80 6.87
C GLY A 118 2.73 5.98 7.34
N GLU A 119 2.97 5.85 8.63
CA GLU A 119 4.32 5.92 9.20
C GLU A 119 5.10 4.64 8.92
N VAL A 120 6.42 4.78 8.94
CA VAL A 120 7.38 3.69 8.80
C VAL A 120 8.33 3.76 9.98
N GLU A 121 8.29 2.75 10.84
CA GLU A 121 9.13 2.72 12.05
C GLU A 121 10.60 2.35 11.72
N ASP A 122 10.85 1.61 10.65
CA ASP A 122 12.17 1.05 10.35
C ASP A 122 12.47 1.13 8.85
N ILE A 123 11.93 0.21 8.08
CA ILE A 123 12.13 0.12 6.63
C ILE A 123 10.83 -0.31 5.94
N CYS A 124 10.61 0.17 4.73
CA CYS A 124 9.46 -0.22 3.91
C CYS A 124 9.86 -0.51 2.46
N VAL A 125 8.95 -1.13 1.75
CA VAL A 125 9.02 -1.29 0.30
C VAL A 125 8.68 0.03 -0.39
N TYR A 126 9.39 0.33 -1.48
CA TYR A 126 9.06 1.40 -2.41
C TYR A 126 8.33 0.79 -3.60
N ALA A 127 7.03 0.96 -3.66
CA ALA A 127 6.19 0.43 -4.72
C ALA A 127 5.94 1.48 -5.82
N ASP A 128 5.85 1.04 -7.06
CA ASP A 128 5.33 1.83 -8.18
C ASP A 128 3.81 1.80 -8.21
N ILE A 129 3.24 0.65 -7.81
CA ILE A 129 1.79 0.44 -7.69
C ILE A 129 1.50 -0.31 -6.39
N THR A 130 0.45 0.11 -5.69
CA THR A 130 -0.11 -0.64 -4.56
C THR A 130 -1.55 -1.02 -4.87
N THR A 131 -1.85 -2.32 -4.96
CA THR A 131 -3.22 -2.80 -5.11
C THR A 131 -3.80 -3.10 -3.73
N THR A 132 -4.75 -2.27 -3.27
CA THR A 132 -5.37 -2.40 -1.96
C THR A 132 -6.77 -3.01 -2.06
N PHE A 133 -7.14 -3.88 -1.11
CA PHE A 133 -8.33 -4.71 -1.19
C PHE A 133 -9.33 -4.38 -0.09
N VAL A 134 -10.63 -4.60 -0.37
CA VAL A 134 -11.77 -4.47 0.54
C VAL A 134 -12.05 -3.03 0.94
N ALA A 135 -11.08 -2.33 1.49
CA ALA A 135 -11.14 -0.92 1.83
C ALA A 135 -9.78 -0.26 1.59
N GLN A 136 -9.78 0.98 1.19
CA GLN A 136 -8.56 1.77 1.06
C GLN A 136 -7.94 2.00 2.44
N LYS A 137 -6.64 1.75 2.57
CA LYS A 137 -5.91 1.96 3.82
C LYS A 137 -5.45 3.40 3.87
N ARG A 138 -5.81 4.12 4.93
CA ARG A 138 -5.39 5.50 5.13
C ARG A 138 -3.88 5.66 5.00
N GLY A 139 -3.12 4.67 5.45
CA GLY A 139 -1.66 4.65 5.37
C GLY A 139 -1.09 4.78 3.96
N CYS A 140 -1.83 4.37 2.91
CA CYS A 140 -1.40 4.57 1.52
C CYS A 140 -1.45 6.05 1.08
N PHE A 141 -2.20 6.89 1.79
CA PHE A 141 -2.48 8.29 1.40
C PHE A 141 -1.89 9.31 2.35
N THR A 142 -1.27 8.87 3.44
CA THR A 142 -0.75 9.75 4.50
C THR A 142 0.72 9.48 4.78
N SER A 143 1.40 10.48 5.35
CA SER A 143 2.79 10.40 5.81
C SER A 143 3.76 9.85 4.75
N ILE A 144 4.70 9.00 5.15
CA ILE A 144 5.66 8.32 4.26
C ILE A 144 4.94 7.36 3.31
N GLY A 145 3.85 6.71 3.78
CA GLY A 145 3.08 5.78 2.97
C GLY A 145 2.61 6.35 1.64
N LYS A 146 2.19 7.63 1.61
CA LYS A 146 1.85 8.31 0.36
C LYS A 146 3.00 8.36 -0.66
N LYS A 147 4.24 8.47 -0.18
CA LYS A 147 5.42 8.55 -1.05
C LYS A 147 5.85 7.20 -1.61
N VAL A 148 5.60 6.13 -0.84
CA VAL A 148 6.14 4.80 -1.13
C VAL A 148 5.11 3.83 -1.69
N SER A 149 3.82 4.19 -1.71
CA SER A 149 2.74 3.36 -2.27
C SER A 149 2.63 3.45 -3.80
N GLY A 150 3.24 4.47 -4.43
CA GLY A 150 3.07 4.72 -5.85
C GLY A 150 1.61 5.00 -6.24
N GLU A 151 1.18 4.51 -7.38
CA GLU A 151 -0.23 4.56 -7.78
C GLU A 151 -1.03 3.56 -6.94
N VAL A 152 -2.09 4.03 -6.28
CA VAL A 152 -2.94 3.19 -5.45
C VAL A 152 -4.17 2.74 -6.23
N MET A 153 -4.23 1.45 -6.55
CA MET A 153 -5.37 0.80 -7.18
C MET A 153 -6.23 0.13 -6.12
N TYR A 154 -7.55 0.30 -6.22
CA TYR A 154 -8.50 -0.26 -5.25
C TYR A 154 -9.40 -1.31 -5.89
N SER A 155 -9.64 -2.40 -5.16
CA SER A 155 -10.65 -3.40 -5.48
C SER A 155 -11.44 -3.76 -4.23
N ASP A 156 -12.77 -3.69 -4.32
CA ASP A 156 -13.67 -4.12 -3.24
C ASP A 156 -13.83 -5.64 -3.15
N LEU A 157 -13.24 -6.38 -4.09
CA LEU A 157 -13.36 -7.83 -4.24
C LEU A 157 -14.83 -8.30 -4.32
N GLU A 158 -15.71 -7.46 -4.86
CA GLU A 158 -17.14 -7.71 -5.00
C GLU A 158 -17.86 -8.01 -3.67
N ILE A 159 -17.29 -7.51 -2.56
CA ILE A 159 -17.90 -7.68 -1.24
C ILE A 159 -19.24 -6.92 -1.19
N PRO A 160 -20.32 -7.57 -0.68
CA PRO A 160 -21.64 -6.94 -0.61
C PRO A 160 -21.59 -5.59 0.15
N LYS A 161 -22.10 -4.53 -0.48
CA LYS A 161 -22.10 -3.17 0.08
C LYS A 161 -22.68 -3.07 1.49
N GLN A 162 -23.63 -3.94 1.81
CA GLN A 162 -24.26 -4.00 3.15
C GLN A 162 -23.27 -4.33 4.27
N LEU A 163 -22.13 -4.96 3.98
CA LEU A 163 -21.09 -5.22 4.99
C LEU A 163 -20.33 -3.95 5.36
N PHE A 164 -20.19 -3.01 4.44
CA PHE A 164 -19.52 -1.73 4.70
C PHE A 164 -20.37 -0.81 5.60
N THR A 165 -21.68 -0.95 5.64
CA THR A 165 -22.56 -0.15 6.52
C THR A 165 -22.37 -0.47 7.99
N LYS A 166 -21.79 -1.63 8.32
CA LYS A 166 -21.52 -2.07 9.70
C LYS A 166 -20.21 -1.53 10.26
N VAL A 167 -19.39 -0.92 9.42
CA VAL A 167 -18.08 -0.39 9.79
C VAL A 167 -18.02 1.07 9.38
N THR A 168 -17.91 1.97 10.35
CA THR A 168 -17.77 3.40 10.09
C THR A 168 -16.36 3.71 9.64
N SER A 169 -16.21 4.34 8.47
CA SER A 169 -14.93 4.89 8.03
C SER A 169 -14.54 6.06 8.93
N THR A 170 -13.28 6.11 9.36
CA THR A 170 -12.74 7.20 10.19
C THR A 170 -12.22 8.38 9.36
N SER A 171 -12.11 8.21 8.05
CA SER A 171 -11.60 9.23 7.12
C SER A 171 -12.10 8.94 5.71
N SER A 172 -12.15 9.98 4.88
CA SER A 172 -12.50 9.88 3.46
C SER A 172 -11.47 10.62 2.62
N ILE A 173 -11.31 10.16 1.38
CA ILE A 173 -10.54 10.89 0.38
C ILE A 173 -11.43 12.04 -0.11
N ILE A 174 -10.90 13.26 -0.07
CA ILE A 174 -11.62 14.43 -0.60
C ILE A 174 -11.49 14.39 -2.12
N ASN A 175 -12.64 14.29 -2.80
CA ASN A 175 -12.73 14.46 -4.23
C ASN A 175 -13.18 15.89 -4.54
N PHE A 176 -12.42 16.59 -5.39
CA PHE A 176 -12.74 17.98 -5.77
C PHE A 176 -14.10 18.06 -6.48
N GLU A 177 -14.38 17.16 -7.39
CA GLU A 177 -15.62 17.16 -8.18
C GLU A 177 -16.87 16.97 -7.30
N GLU A 178 -16.81 16.09 -6.31
CA GLU A 178 -17.90 15.86 -5.34
C GLU A 178 -18.11 17.03 -4.37
N ASN A 179 -17.17 17.99 -4.35
CA ASN A 179 -17.23 19.15 -3.46
C ASN A 179 -17.38 20.47 -4.22
N LEU A 180 -17.50 20.44 -5.55
CA LEU A 180 -17.72 21.65 -6.36
C LEU A 180 -18.96 22.44 -5.94
N ASP A 181 -20.05 21.74 -5.56
CA ASP A 181 -21.29 22.38 -5.11
C ASP A 181 -21.12 23.15 -3.79
N LYS A 182 -20.03 22.88 -3.05
CA LYS A 182 -19.70 23.63 -1.82
C LYS A 182 -18.90 24.91 -2.10
N VAL A 183 -18.43 25.08 -3.34
CA VAL A 183 -17.80 26.32 -3.79
C VAL A 183 -18.89 27.27 -4.15
N VAL A 184 -19.13 28.27 -3.29
CA VAL A 184 -20.19 29.27 -3.47
C VAL A 184 -19.91 30.08 -4.73
N TYR A 185 -20.82 30.01 -5.70
CA TYR A 185 -20.82 30.93 -6.86
C TYR A 185 -21.09 32.34 -6.38
N ARG A 186 -20.25 33.30 -6.78
CA ARG A 186 -20.44 34.72 -6.43
C ARG A 186 -21.29 35.39 -7.48
N GLU A 187 -22.46 35.90 -7.06
CA GLU A 187 -23.27 36.78 -7.88
C GLU A 187 -22.59 38.18 -8.01
N GLN A 188 -22.87 38.87 -9.10
CA GLN A 188 -22.18 40.16 -9.39
C GLN A 188 -22.49 41.27 -8.37
N ASP A 189 -23.63 41.20 -7.70
CA ASP A 189 -24.09 42.15 -6.69
C ASP A 189 -23.79 41.68 -5.24
N ALA A 190 -23.10 40.58 -5.07
CA ALA A 190 -22.80 40.03 -3.76
C ALA A 190 -21.76 40.85 -3.00
N HIS A 191 -22.00 41.08 -1.72
CA HIS A 191 -21.08 41.78 -0.82
C HIS A 191 -20.47 40.85 0.21
N LYS A 192 -19.41 41.31 0.90
CA LYS A 192 -18.63 40.50 1.86
C LYS A 192 -19.48 39.81 2.94
N GLY A 193 -20.61 40.38 3.34
CA GLY A 193 -21.50 39.80 4.35
C GLY A 193 -22.25 38.55 3.90
N ASN A 194 -22.37 38.29 2.58
CA ASN A 194 -23.07 37.15 2.03
C ASN A 194 -22.22 35.83 2.14
N PHE A 195 -20.90 35.97 2.35
CA PHE A 195 -19.95 34.82 2.28
C PHE A 195 -19.36 34.46 3.63
N GLY A 196 -19.81 35.08 4.70
CA GLY A 196 -19.37 34.77 6.06
C GLY A 196 -17.93 35.20 6.35
N HIS A 197 -17.28 34.50 7.25
CA HIS A 197 -15.93 34.83 7.72
C HIS A 197 -15.02 33.64 7.50
N VAL A 198 -13.78 33.90 7.09
CA VAL A 198 -12.73 32.91 6.95
C VAL A 198 -11.80 33.01 8.16
N LEU A 199 -11.67 31.92 8.89
CA LEU A 199 -10.67 31.80 9.94
C LEU A 199 -9.42 31.13 9.34
N VAL A 200 -8.30 31.86 9.35
CA VAL A 200 -7.01 31.31 8.94
C VAL A 200 -6.28 30.80 10.19
N VAL A 201 -6.03 29.51 10.25
CA VAL A 201 -5.25 28.85 11.31
C VAL A 201 -3.99 28.31 10.68
N GLY A 202 -2.83 28.88 11.03
CA GLY A 202 -1.56 28.42 10.44
C GLY A 202 -0.37 29.16 11.02
N GLY A 203 0.80 28.64 10.68
CA GLY A 203 2.06 29.08 11.21
C GLY A 203 2.40 28.46 12.58
N ASP A 204 3.64 28.60 12.97
CA ASP A 204 4.17 28.25 14.29
C ASP A 204 4.92 29.47 14.86
N ARG A 205 5.38 29.38 16.11
CA ARG A 205 6.14 30.45 16.73
C ARG A 205 7.34 30.82 15.86
N GLY A 206 7.40 32.07 15.39
CA GLY A 206 8.41 32.53 14.44
C GLY A 206 8.17 32.18 12.97
N LEU A 207 7.12 31.44 12.63
CA LEU A 207 6.75 31.01 11.26
C LEU A 207 5.38 31.51 10.82
N GLY A 208 4.93 32.68 11.31
CA GLY A 208 3.60 33.25 11.04
C GLY A 208 3.39 33.80 9.62
N GLY A 209 4.45 33.89 8.79
CA GLY A 209 4.40 34.53 7.48
C GLY A 209 3.38 33.93 6.52
N ALA A 210 3.27 32.60 6.47
CA ALA A 210 2.33 31.90 5.61
C ALA A 210 0.87 32.18 5.98
N GLY A 211 0.55 32.18 7.29
CA GLY A 211 -0.78 32.53 7.80
C GLY A 211 -1.15 33.97 7.47
N LEU A 212 -0.21 34.89 7.60
CA LEU A 212 -0.40 36.30 7.25
C LEU A 212 -0.63 36.48 5.75
N LEU A 213 0.12 35.79 4.90
CA LEU A 213 -0.09 35.85 3.44
C LEU A 213 -1.45 35.28 3.05
N ALA A 214 -1.83 34.13 3.60
CA ALA A 214 -3.11 33.51 3.33
C ALA A 214 -4.31 34.39 3.79
N SER A 215 -4.15 35.17 4.88
CA SER A 215 -5.20 36.08 5.37
C SER A 215 -5.32 37.36 4.54
N LYS A 216 -4.32 37.68 3.70
CA LYS A 216 -4.32 38.88 2.83
C LYS A 216 -4.77 38.57 1.41
N ALA A 217 -4.76 37.29 1.01
CA ALA A 217 -5.22 36.84 -0.31
C ALA A 217 -6.74 36.74 -0.37
#